data_863a41382a24dfe3ad8b6b2224507137
#
_entry.id   863a41382a24dfe3ad8b6b2224507137
#
_cell.length_a   1.000
_cell.length_b   1.000
_cell.length_c   1.000
_cell.angle_alpha   90.00
_cell.angle_beta   90.00
_cell.angle_gamma   90.00
#
_symmetry.space_group_name_H-M   'P 1'
#
loop_
_entity.id
_entity.type
_entity.pdbx_description
1 polymer ?
#
loop_
_entity_poly.entity_id
_entity_poly.type
_entity_poly.pdbx_seq_one_letter_code
_entity_poly.pdbx_strand_id
1 'polypeptide(L)'
;CDVYAAEFYITFNPDKSKCLVIPAHKRRHLYRSMCNCFFFIGDKRIENVDSFFYFFHIITSFLDDIDDIRQRRNSFIGQTNNVLCFFNKLNTSVKLKLFKSYCRNLYGSELWSLDSNHVDIICVAWRKALRRILQLPYNCHSYLIPIMSDTLPLFDEICKRSMRFIANCIVSPSHLVKSI
;
A
#
# COMPACT_ATOMS: atom_id res chain seq x y z
N CYS A 1 -6.74 -20.69 -20.76
CA CYS A 1 -5.84 -21.04 -19.62
C CYS A 1 -5.50 -22.52 -19.64
N ASP A 2 -6.50 -23.44 -19.81
CA ASP A 2 -6.28 -24.89 -19.70
C ASP A 2 -5.33 -25.47 -20.76
N VAL A 3 -5.43 -24.99 -22.02
CA VAL A 3 -4.50 -25.39 -23.10
C VAL A 3 -3.07 -25.01 -22.76
N TYR A 4 -2.86 -23.77 -22.29
CA TYR A 4 -1.54 -23.30 -21.89
C TYR A 4 -1.00 -24.07 -20.69
N ALA A 5 -1.86 -24.33 -19.71
CA ALA A 5 -1.49 -25.10 -18.51
C ALA A 5 -1.05 -26.53 -18.88
N ALA A 6 -1.77 -27.19 -19.78
CA ALA A 6 -1.42 -28.52 -20.28
C ALA A 6 -0.10 -28.53 -21.04
N GLU A 7 0.14 -27.54 -21.92
CA GLU A 7 1.36 -27.39 -22.71
C GLU A 7 2.62 -27.20 -21.85
N PHE A 8 2.50 -26.41 -20.76
CA PHE A 8 3.64 -26.07 -19.88
C PHE A 8 3.64 -26.83 -18.55
N TYR A 9 2.81 -27.85 -18.37
CA TYR A 9 2.70 -28.65 -17.15
C TYR A 9 2.43 -27.79 -15.89
N ILE A 10 1.64 -26.71 -16.05
CA ILE A 10 1.28 -25.79 -14.98
C ILE A 10 -0.08 -26.22 -14.40
N THR A 11 -0.16 -26.34 -13.09
CA THR A 11 -1.45 -26.58 -12.40
C THR A 11 -1.92 -25.30 -11.73
N PHE A 12 -3.03 -24.75 -12.20
CA PHE A 12 -3.68 -23.62 -11.53
C PHE A 12 -4.43 -24.11 -10.28
N ASN A 13 -4.35 -23.32 -9.21
CA ASN A 13 -5.10 -23.62 -8.00
C ASN A 13 -6.39 -22.77 -7.97
N PRO A 14 -7.57 -23.35 -8.24
CA PRO A 14 -8.83 -22.62 -8.30
C PRO A 14 -9.21 -21.97 -6.95
N ASP A 15 -8.87 -22.61 -5.82
CA ASP A 15 -9.23 -22.12 -4.49
C ASP A 15 -8.45 -20.84 -4.10
N LYS A 16 -7.24 -20.70 -4.66
CA LYS A 16 -6.40 -19.49 -4.48
C LYS A 16 -6.63 -18.44 -5.57
N SER A 17 -7.30 -18.80 -6.65
CA SER A 17 -7.59 -17.90 -7.75
C SER A 17 -8.87 -17.12 -7.45
N LYS A 18 -8.85 -15.83 -7.66
CA LYS A 18 -9.99 -14.93 -7.45
C LYS A 18 -10.23 -14.11 -8.70
N CYS A 19 -11.48 -13.76 -8.93
CA CYS A 19 -11.87 -12.88 -10.01
C CYS A 19 -12.22 -11.50 -9.44
N LEU A 20 -11.47 -10.47 -9.84
CA LEU A 20 -11.73 -9.09 -9.50
C LEU A 20 -12.17 -8.35 -10.76
N VAL A 21 -13.40 -7.85 -10.77
CA VAL A 21 -13.94 -7.08 -11.89
C VAL A 21 -13.71 -5.60 -11.63
N ILE A 22 -12.96 -4.95 -12.51
CA ILE A 22 -12.69 -3.50 -12.45
C ILE A 22 -13.56 -2.83 -13.51
N PRO A 23 -14.66 -2.13 -13.15
CA PRO A 23 -15.51 -1.46 -14.11
C PRO A 23 -14.80 -0.25 -14.72
N ALA A 24 -14.96 -0.03 -16.03
CA ALA A 24 -14.53 1.21 -16.65
C ALA A 24 -15.22 2.40 -15.95
N HIS A 25 -14.50 3.50 -15.76
CA HIS A 25 -14.97 4.67 -14.99
C HIS A 25 -16.37 5.14 -15.40
N LYS A 26 -16.70 5.12 -16.70
CA LYS A 26 -18.00 5.51 -17.24
C LYS A 26 -19.14 4.49 -16.96
N ARG A 27 -18.81 3.27 -16.49
CA ARG A 27 -19.76 2.17 -16.30
C ARG A 27 -19.85 1.70 -14.85
N ARG A 28 -19.40 2.49 -13.88
CA ARG A 28 -19.46 2.13 -12.45
C ARG A 28 -20.87 1.79 -11.97
N HIS A 29 -21.90 2.42 -12.54
CA HIS A 29 -23.30 2.12 -12.22
C HIS A 29 -23.77 0.73 -12.68
N LEU A 30 -23.08 0.12 -13.65
CA LEU A 30 -23.38 -1.24 -14.14
C LEU A 30 -22.57 -2.32 -13.39
N TYR A 31 -21.78 -1.96 -12.39
CA TYR A 31 -20.90 -2.88 -11.67
C TYR A 31 -21.62 -4.13 -11.17
N ARG A 32 -22.82 -3.97 -10.55
CA ARG A 32 -23.60 -5.11 -10.03
C ARG A 32 -23.98 -6.13 -11.11
N SER A 33 -24.29 -5.70 -12.32
CA SER A 33 -24.61 -6.60 -13.42
C SER A 33 -23.36 -7.29 -14.00
N MET A 34 -22.19 -6.64 -13.92
CA MET A 34 -20.92 -7.21 -14.36
C MET A 34 -20.37 -8.24 -13.37
N CYS A 35 -20.69 -8.13 -12.08
CA CYS A 35 -20.27 -9.12 -11.06
C CYS A 35 -20.94 -10.48 -11.21
N ASN A 36 -21.94 -10.63 -12.07
CA ASN A 36 -22.58 -11.91 -12.37
C ASN A 36 -21.83 -12.74 -13.43
N CYS A 37 -20.64 -12.30 -13.88
CA CYS A 37 -19.79 -13.11 -14.74
C CYS A 37 -19.17 -14.25 -13.95
N PHE A 38 -19.30 -15.48 -14.44
CA PHE A 38 -18.72 -16.65 -13.83
C PHE A 38 -17.52 -17.12 -14.65
N PHE A 39 -16.38 -17.26 -13.99
CA PHE A 39 -15.17 -17.79 -14.58
C PHE A 39 -14.86 -19.13 -13.94
N PHE A 40 -14.31 -20.04 -14.73
CA PHE A 40 -13.95 -21.40 -14.32
C PHE A 40 -12.48 -21.67 -14.62
N ILE A 41 -11.86 -22.47 -13.77
CA ILE A 41 -10.57 -23.12 -14.03
C ILE A 41 -10.85 -24.64 -13.94
N GLY A 42 -10.80 -25.32 -15.09
CA GLY A 42 -11.35 -26.66 -15.20
C GLY A 42 -12.84 -26.65 -14.86
N ASP A 43 -13.26 -27.55 -13.96
CA ASP A 43 -14.66 -27.67 -13.51
C ASP A 43 -14.99 -26.79 -12.29
N LYS A 44 -13.99 -26.11 -11.70
CA LYS A 44 -14.20 -25.28 -10.50
C LYS A 44 -14.46 -23.84 -10.87
N ARG A 45 -15.51 -23.28 -10.30
CA ARG A 45 -15.86 -21.88 -10.41
C ARG A 45 -14.89 -21.04 -9.55
N ILE A 46 -14.38 -19.94 -10.13
CA ILE A 46 -13.58 -18.95 -9.44
C ILE A 46 -14.51 -18.01 -8.68
N GLU A 47 -14.17 -17.69 -7.44
CA GLU A 47 -14.91 -16.75 -6.61
C GLU A 47 -14.70 -15.30 -7.09
N ASN A 48 -15.81 -14.55 -7.23
CA ASN A 48 -15.77 -13.12 -7.47
C ASN A 48 -15.57 -12.38 -6.15
N VAL A 49 -14.60 -11.46 -6.12
CA VAL A 49 -14.27 -10.67 -4.94
C VAL A 49 -14.27 -9.17 -5.27
N ASP A 50 -14.61 -8.33 -4.29
CA ASP A 50 -14.58 -6.87 -4.43
C ASP A 50 -13.20 -6.28 -4.13
N SER A 51 -12.36 -7.03 -3.41
CA SER A 51 -10.98 -6.68 -3.13
C SER A 51 -10.08 -7.91 -3.12
N PHE A 52 -8.84 -7.73 -3.52
CA PHE A 52 -7.84 -8.80 -3.55
C PHE A 52 -6.50 -8.31 -3.03
N PHE A 53 -5.89 -9.12 -2.16
CA PHE A 53 -4.56 -8.84 -1.62
C PHE A 53 -3.49 -9.42 -2.54
N TYR A 54 -2.78 -8.54 -3.25
CA TYR A 54 -1.77 -8.90 -4.25
C TYR A 54 -0.45 -8.20 -3.97
N PHE A 55 0.64 -8.97 -3.83
CA PHE A 55 1.98 -8.47 -3.53
C PHE A 55 2.01 -7.41 -2.41
N PHE A 56 1.33 -7.72 -1.29
CA PHE A 56 1.22 -6.82 -0.14
C PHE A 56 0.41 -5.54 -0.39
N HIS A 57 -0.35 -5.47 -1.46
CA HIS A 57 -1.22 -4.35 -1.81
C HIS A 57 -2.68 -4.80 -1.91
N ILE A 58 -3.61 -4.00 -1.42
CA ILE A 58 -5.04 -4.27 -1.56
C ILE A 58 -5.53 -3.59 -2.84
N ILE A 59 -5.94 -4.40 -3.80
CA ILE A 59 -6.56 -3.91 -5.03
C ILE A 59 -8.06 -4.06 -4.86
N THR A 60 -8.81 -2.96 -5.02
CA THR A 60 -10.27 -2.95 -4.96
C THR A 60 -10.87 -2.84 -6.35
N SER A 61 -12.14 -3.25 -6.51
CA SER A 61 -12.90 -3.11 -7.76
C SER A 61 -12.98 -1.68 -8.27
N PHE A 62 -12.88 -0.69 -7.38
CA PHE A 62 -12.94 0.73 -7.76
C PHE A 62 -11.58 1.40 -7.84
N LEU A 63 -10.49 0.63 -7.65
CA LEU A 63 -9.12 1.13 -7.61
C LEU A 63 -8.96 2.24 -6.56
N ASP A 64 -9.60 2.07 -5.39
CA ASP A 64 -9.51 2.98 -4.26
C ASP A 64 -8.42 2.49 -3.29
N ASP A 65 -7.52 3.39 -2.92
CA ASP A 65 -6.36 3.09 -2.07
C ASP A 65 -6.66 3.11 -0.57
N ILE A 66 -7.89 3.50 -0.16
CA ILE A 66 -8.19 3.77 1.25
C ILE A 66 -7.96 2.56 2.15
N ASP A 67 -8.32 1.36 1.69
CA ASP A 67 -8.17 0.14 2.48
C ASP A 67 -6.71 -0.27 2.59
N ASP A 68 -5.91 -0.11 1.53
CA ASP A 68 -4.47 -0.33 1.57
C ASP A 68 -3.78 0.67 2.53
N ILE A 69 -4.10 1.95 2.43
CA ILE A 69 -3.58 3.00 3.31
C ILE A 69 -3.95 2.73 4.78
N ARG A 70 -5.19 2.30 5.06
CA ARG A 70 -5.63 1.94 6.41
C ARG A 70 -4.86 0.74 6.95
N GLN A 71 -4.67 -0.31 6.15
CA GLN A 71 -3.88 -1.47 6.53
C GLN A 71 -2.44 -1.09 6.84
N ARG A 72 -1.80 -0.29 5.97
CA ARG A 72 -0.43 0.20 6.18
C ARG A 72 -0.32 1.05 7.44
N ARG A 73 -1.27 1.95 7.65
CA ARG A 73 -1.34 2.75 8.87
C ARG A 73 -1.42 1.88 10.13
N ASN A 74 -2.27 0.85 10.12
CA ASN A 74 -2.44 -0.03 11.27
C ASN A 74 -1.16 -0.84 11.55
N SER A 75 -0.54 -1.40 10.52
CA SER A 75 0.76 -2.06 10.61
C SER A 75 1.85 -1.11 11.14
N PHE A 76 1.92 0.10 10.61
CA PHE A 76 2.84 1.15 11.05
C PHE A 76 2.66 1.49 12.55
N ILE A 77 1.41 1.66 13.01
CA ILE A 77 1.11 1.93 14.42
C ILE A 77 1.55 0.75 15.30
N GLY A 78 1.27 -0.48 14.88
CA GLY A 78 1.70 -1.69 15.59
C GLY A 78 3.22 -1.76 15.74
N GLN A 79 3.96 -1.58 14.64
CA GLN A 79 5.43 -1.57 14.66
C GLN A 79 6.00 -0.44 15.52
N THR A 80 5.40 0.75 15.46
CA THR A 80 5.80 1.89 16.32
C THR A 80 5.58 1.58 17.80
N ASN A 81 4.44 0.98 18.13
CA ASN A 81 4.16 0.58 19.51
C ASN A 81 5.16 -0.48 20.00
N ASN A 82 5.53 -1.44 19.16
CA ASN A 82 6.56 -2.43 19.48
C ASN A 82 7.90 -1.75 19.81
N VAL A 83 8.34 -0.78 18.99
CA VAL A 83 9.57 -0.02 19.26
C VAL A 83 9.46 0.72 20.60
N LEU A 84 8.34 1.35 20.88
CA LEU A 84 8.15 2.11 22.12
C LEU A 84 8.05 1.22 23.36
N CYS A 85 7.45 0.03 23.25
CA CYS A 85 7.28 -0.90 24.39
C CYS A 85 8.56 -1.70 24.66
N PHE A 86 9.09 -2.39 23.66
CA PHE A 86 10.24 -3.27 23.87
C PHE A 86 11.54 -2.51 24.12
N PHE A 87 11.68 -1.32 23.56
CA PHE A 87 12.87 -0.51 23.65
C PHE A 87 12.69 0.76 24.47
N ASN A 88 11.75 0.75 25.43
CA ASN A 88 11.41 1.91 26.25
C ASN A 88 12.60 2.50 27.02
N LYS A 89 13.53 1.65 27.47
CA LYS A 89 14.73 2.06 28.23
C LYS A 89 15.87 2.63 27.38
N LEU A 90 15.80 2.49 26.06
CA LEU A 90 16.83 3.03 25.18
C LEU A 90 16.68 4.55 25.03
N ASN A 91 17.78 5.21 24.71
CA ASN A 91 17.76 6.64 24.44
C ASN A 91 16.97 6.96 23.16
N THR A 92 16.55 8.21 23.02
CA THR A 92 15.72 8.69 21.91
C THR A 92 16.39 8.50 20.54
N SER A 93 17.70 8.68 20.47
CA SER A 93 18.44 8.54 19.19
C SER A 93 18.42 7.10 18.67
N VAL A 94 18.54 6.11 19.56
CA VAL A 94 18.47 4.69 19.20
C VAL A 94 17.04 4.30 18.82
N LYS A 95 16.04 4.76 19.58
CA LYS A 95 14.62 4.56 19.22
C LYS A 95 14.30 5.12 17.84
N LEU A 96 14.85 6.31 17.53
CA LEU A 96 14.65 6.93 16.22
C LEU A 96 15.31 6.12 15.09
N LYS A 97 16.50 5.56 15.31
CA LYS A 97 17.15 4.66 14.35
C LYS A 97 16.33 3.39 14.12
N LEU A 98 15.84 2.77 15.19
CA LEU A 98 14.96 1.60 15.11
C LEU A 98 13.67 1.93 14.35
N PHE A 99 13.04 3.05 14.67
CA PHE A 99 11.86 3.52 13.96
C PHE A 99 12.12 3.70 12.46
N LYS A 100 13.23 4.37 12.10
CA LYS A 100 13.61 4.56 10.69
C LYS A 100 13.82 3.23 9.96
N SER A 101 14.37 2.22 10.63
CA SER A 101 14.69 0.91 10.03
C SER A 101 13.47 -0.02 9.93
N TYR A 102 12.63 -0.07 10.97
CA TYR A 102 11.56 -1.07 11.08
C TYR A 102 10.16 -0.54 10.78
N CYS A 103 9.90 0.75 11.04
CA CYS A 103 8.54 1.29 10.91
C CYS A 103 8.30 1.98 9.56
N ARG A 104 9.35 2.31 8.79
CA ARG A 104 9.22 3.02 7.49
C ARG A 104 8.89 2.10 6.31
N ASN A 105 8.22 1.00 6.54
CA ASN A 105 7.80 0.14 5.44
C ASN A 105 6.61 0.76 4.68
N LEU A 106 6.93 1.59 3.70
CA LEU A 106 5.98 2.24 2.79
C LEU A 106 5.95 1.54 1.42
N TYR A 107 6.16 0.22 1.41
CA TYR A 107 6.11 -0.56 0.19
C TYR A 107 4.74 -0.41 -0.49
N GLY A 108 4.72 -0.11 -1.77
CA GLY A 108 3.51 0.09 -2.56
C GLY A 108 2.94 1.52 -2.48
N SER A 109 3.46 2.39 -1.59
CA SER A 109 2.99 3.79 -1.48
C SER A 109 3.22 4.62 -2.74
N GLU A 110 4.12 4.19 -3.61
CA GLU A 110 4.36 4.78 -4.92
C GLU A 110 3.19 4.66 -5.89
N LEU A 111 2.24 3.75 -5.60
CA LEU A 111 1.04 3.51 -6.41
C LEU A 111 -0.18 4.27 -5.90
N TRP A 112 -0.11 4.91 -4.73
CA TRP A 112 -1.25 5.61 -4.15
C TRP A 112 -1.57 6.90 -4.92
N SER A 113 -2.86 7.21 -5.04
CA SER A 113 -3.33 8.48 -5.57
C SER A 113 -2.99 9.62 -4.60
N LEU A 114 -2.13 10.53 -5.04
CA LEU A 114 -1.68 11.67 -4.23
C LEU A 114 -2.75 12.76 -4.13
N ASP A 115 -3.73 12.77 -5.03
CA ASP A 115 -4.83 13.74 -5.03
C ASP A 115 -5.90 13.41 -3.98
N SER A 116 -5.82 12.23 -3.36
CA SER A 116 -6.78 11.81 -2.35
C SER A 116 -6.36 12.27 -0.97
N ASN A 117 -7.32 12.74 -0.16
CA ASN A 117 -7.11 13.06 1.25
C ASN A 117 -6.80 11.82 2.11
N HIS A 118 -6.82 10.62 1.52
CA HIS A 118 -6.59 9.37 2.24
C HIS A 118 -5.15 9.25 2.75
N VAL A 119 -4.17 9.80 2.02
CA VAL A 119 -2.76 9.83 2.44
C VAL A 119 -2.56 10.60 3.75
N ASP A 120 -3.41 11.57 4.06
CA ASP A 120 -3.34 12.30 5.32
C ASP A 120 -3.55 11.41 6.54
N ILE A 121 -4.30 10.32 6.41
CA ILE A 121 -4.55 9.35 7.49
C ILE A 121 -3.24 8.77 8.02
N ILE A 122 -2.34 8.36 7.14
CA ILE A 122 -1.03 7.82 7.52
C ILE A 122 -0.05 8.94 7.92
N CYS A 123 -0.13 10.12 7.29
CA CYS A 123 0.69 11.28 7.65
C CYS A 123 0.42 11.76 9.08
N VAL A 124 -0.84 11.75 9.52
CA VAL A 124 -1.20 12.06 10.91
C VAL A 124 -0.62 11.02 11.87
N ALA A 125 -0.75 9.72 11.54
CA ALA A 125 -0.17 8.65 12.35
C ALA A 125 1.36 8.79 12.47
N TRP A 126 2.04 9.12 11.38
CA TRP A 126 3.48 9.39 11.33
C TRP A 126 3.90 10.51 12.28
N ARG A 127 3.24 11.67 12.21
CA ARG A 127 3.53 12.79 13.11
C ARG A 127 3.32 12.42 14.58
N LYS A 128 2.24 11.68 14.90
CA LYS A 128 1.98 11.19 16.26
C LYS A 128 3.06 10.22 16.73
N ALA A 129 3.51 9.30 15.89
CA ALA A 129 4.57 8.34 16.21
C ALA A 129 5.89 9.06 16.54
N LEU A 130 6.32 10.00 15.71
CA LEU A 130 7.54 10.75 15.94
C LEU A 130 7.48 11.63 17.19
N ARG A 131 6.34 12.27 17.49
CA ARG A 131 6.18 13.00 18.78
C ARG A 131 6.40 12.08 19.97
N ARG A 132 5.85 10.87 19.95
CA ARG A 132 6.03 9.89 21.03
C ARG A 132 7.49 9.42 21.15
N ILE A 133 8.16 9.15 20.03
CA ILE A 133 9.57 8.72 20.05
C ILE A 133 10.49 9.83 20.53
N LEU A 134 10.26 11.06 20.07
CA LEU A 134 11.04 12.23 20.44
C LEU A 134 10.62 12.82 21.79
N GLN A 135 9.61 12.25 22.44
CA GLN A 135 9.04 12.73 23.72
C GLN A 135 8.59 14.20 23.67
N LEU A 136 8.07 14.63 22.52
CA LEU A 136 7.59 15.97 22.31
C LEU A 136 6.17 16.16 22.84
N PRO A 137 5.83 17.34 23.37
CA PRO A 137 4.47 17.66 23.79
C PRO A 137 3.52 17.62 22.57
N TYR A 138 2.23 17.37 22.86
CA TYR A 138 1.21 17.25 21.82
C TYR A 138 1.06 18.53 20.97
N ASN A 139 1.24 19.69 21.57
CA ASN A 139 1.13 21.01 20.95
C ASN A 139 2.38 21.43 20.16
N CYS A 140 3.42 20.60 20.10
CA CYS A 140 4.58 20.87 19.28
C CYS A 140 4.18 21.04 17.81
N HIS A 141 4.65 22.09 17.18
CA HIS A 141 4.36 22.38 15.77
C HIS A 141 4.84 21.26 14.84
N SER A 142 3.98 20.87 13.90
CA SER A 142 4.22 19.71 13.02
C SER A 142 5.43 19.90 12.09
N TYR A 143 5.79 21.14 11.72
CA TYR A 143 6.95 21.42 10.87
C TYR A 143 8.30 21.16 11.56
N LEU A 144 8.35 21.18 12.88
CA LEU A 144 9.56 20.87 13.64
C LEU A 144 9.90 19.38 13.65
N ILE A 145 8.90 18.52 13.52
CA ILE A 145 9.06 17.06 13.65
C ILE A 145 10.04 16.50 12.59
N PRO A 146 9.93 16.84 11.29
CA PRO A 146 10.88 16.40 10.29
C PRO A 146 12.31 16.86 10.58
N ILE A 147 12.47 18.12 11.02
CA ILE A 147 13.78 18.72 11.35
C ILE A 147 14.43 17.95 12.52
N MET A 148 13.68 17.77 13.61
CA MET A 148 14.18 17.08 14.82
C MET A 148 14.44 15.59 14.61
N SER A 149 13.71 14.95 13.70
CA SER A 149 13.89 13.56 13.38
C SER A 149 14.89 13.31 12.26
N ASP A 150 15.38 14.35 11.61
CA ASP A 150 16.21 14.25 10.39
C ASP A 150 15.55 13.32 9.35
N THR A 151 14.30 13.65 9.01
CA THR A 151 13.50 12.92 8.00
C THR A 151 12.73 13.93 7.15
N LEU A 152 12.39 13.51 5.93
CA LEU A 152 11.39 14.25 5.15
C LEU A 152 10.01 14.13 5.80
N PRO A 153 9.11 15.09 5.62
CA PRO A 153 7.68 14.89 5.84
C PRO A 153 7.21 13.65 5.09
N LEU A 154 6.30 12.89 5.68
CA LEU A 154 5.90 11.60 5.08
C LEU A 154 5.30 11.77 3.69
N PHE A 155 4.51 12.81 3.48
CA PHE A 155 3.92 13.12 2.18
C PHE A 155 5.00 13.33 1.11
N ASP A 156 6.04 14.11 1.41
CA ASP A 156 7.16 14.38 0.49
C ASP A 156 7.95 13.09 0.18
N GLU A 157 8.10 12.21 1.17
CA GLU A 157 8.73 10.91 0.96
C GLU A 157 7.91 10.02 0.00
N ILE A 158 6.57 10.03 0.13
CA ILE A 158 5.67 9.30 -0.78
C ILE A 158 5.77 9.92 -2.18
N CYS A 159 5.66 11.23 -2.33
CA CYS A 159 5.83 11.93 -3.61
C CYS A 159 7.17 11.57 -4.29
N LYS A 160 8.26 11.59 -3.52
CA LYS A 160 9.59 11.22 -4.03
C LYS A 160 9.63 9.77 -4.54
N ARG A 161 8.94 8.83 -3.86
CA ARG A 161 8.84 7.43 -4.31
C ARG A 161 8.03 7.31 -5.59
N SER A 162 6.87 7.97 -5.66
CA SER A 162 6.02 7.98 -6.85
C SER A 162 6.76 8.56 -8.06
N MET A 163 7.44 9.70 -7.90
CA MET A 163 8.24 10.30 -8.96
C MET A 163 9.38 9.40 -9.43
N ARG A 164 10.05 8.72 -8.52
CA ARG A 164 11.12 7.76 -8.87
C ARG A 164 10.54 6.54 -9.60
N PHE A 165 9.39 6.05 -9.16
CA PHE A 165 8.69 4.94 -9.82
C PHE A 165 8.31 5.33 -11.27
N ILE A 166 7.69 6.49 -11.48
CA ILE A 166 7.33 7.01 -12.80
C ILE A 166 8.57 7.17 -13.68
N ALA A 167 9.64 7.76 -13.15
CA ALA A 167 10.90 7.91 -13.88
C ALA A 167 11.45 6.55 -14.34
N ASN A 168 11.41 5.54 -13.48
CA ASN A 168 11.85 4.18 -13.82
C ASN A 168 10.95 3.55 -14.90
N CYS A 169 9.63 3.80 -14.86
CA CYS A 169 8.71 3.33 -15.90
C CYS A 169 9.02 3.95 -17.26
N ILE A 170 9.29 5.25 -17.31
CA ILE A 170 9.62 5.99 -18.55
C ILE A 170 10.90 5.42 -19.19
N VAL A 171 11.91 5.10 -18.38
CA VAL A 171 13.21 4.59 -18.88
C VAL A 171 13.18 3.08 -19.13
N SER A 172 12.11 2.38 -18.72
CA SER A 172 12.01 0.93 -18.86
C SER A 172 12.18 0.49 -20.32
N PRO A 173 12.96 -0.56 -20.63
CA PRO A 173 13.05 -1.13 -21.97
C PRO A 173 11.79 -1.89 -22.38
N SER A 174 10.92 -2.25 -21.46
CA SER A 174 9.70 -3.04 -21.70
C SER A 174 8.66 -2.24 -22.48
N HIS A 175 8.23 -2.77 -23.62
CA HIS A 175 7.13 -2.19 -24.39
C HIS A 175 5.81 -2.12 -23.61
N LEU A 176 5.53 -3.12 -22.77
CA LEU A 176 4.31 -3.16 -21.93
C LEU A 176 4.26 -1.99 -20.95
N VAL A 177 5.40 -1.60 -20.40
CA VAL A 177 5.49 -0.48 -19.43
C VAL A 177 5.37 0.86 -20.16
N LYS A 178 5.85 0.97 -21.41
CA LYS A 178 5.77 2.21 -22.20
C LYS A 178 4.39 2.47 -22.79
N SER A 179 3.51 1.46 -22.85
CA SER A 179 2.15 1.56 -23.39
C SER A 179 1.11 2.02 -22.37
N ILE A 180 1.52 2.22 -21.11
CA ILE A 180 0.69 2.76 -20.03
C ILE A 180 0.84 4.27 -19.96
#